data_c0a5ad16e1c52bac44216b5cacaedd0e
#
_entry.id   c0a5ad16e1c52bac44216b5cacaedd0e
#
_cell.length_a   1.000
_cell.length_b   1.000
_cell.length_c   1.000
_cell.angle_alpha   90.00
_cell.angle_beta   90.00
_cell.angle_gamma   90.00
#
_symmetry.space_group_name_H-M   'P 1'
#
loop_
_entity.id
_entity.type
_entity.pdbx_description
1 polymer ?
#
loop_
_entity_poly.entity_id
_entity_poly.type
_entity_poly.pdbx_seq_one_letter_code
_entity_poly.pdbx_strand_id
1 'polypeptide(L)'
;VQWKEQKEMRRKNNKVCAAALTMIIGIMAVLPGCGPTVRAENGSAPDAAQEVNTAQEGNGAQDGSTAQEGTDLQAEDWPEEITVVQMPNENNPNVGQKHEEFSRAMEEALGIKVKEMEGTEYSVGIEGMASGNIDVMLVSPMSYYQAKERANAQLLVSTPMASEYYTAFITQADNEEINTLEDLKGKTFAFVDQASSSGYMYPKAKLVNELSLDPDLLENSGYFFDTVAFAGQHPSVATGVAMGDYDAGAVAASVIDQMVQAGALEDGKLKVIDRTDTIPNPAYVVRGDLPESLKAKLKEFFLNYSDASYFEEVHGD
;
A
#
# COMPACT_ATOMS: atom_id res chain seq x y z
N VAL A 1 -20.21 15.51 -35.36
CA VAL A 1 -19.33 15.13 -36.51
C VAL A 1 -17.96 14.72 -35.98
N GLN A 2 -17.35 15.45 -35.06
CA GLN A 2 -16.01 15.17 -34.52
C GLN A 2 -15.90 13.82 -33.76
N TRP A 3 -16.94 13.39 -33.07
CA TRP A 3 -16.92 12.13 -32.28
C TRP A 3 -16.87 10.87 -33.16
N LYS A 4 -17.49 10.91 -34.36
CA LYS A 4 -17.40 9.79 -35.31
C LYS A 4 -16.02 9.66 -35.95
N GLU A 5 -15.34 10.77 -36.22
CA GLU A 5 -13.99 10.78 -36.77
C GLU A 5 -12.93 10.28 -35.80
N GLN A 6 -13.05 10.60 -34.51
CA GLN A 6 -12.16 10.06 -33.46
C GLN A 6 -12.31 8.53 -33.30
N LYS A 7 -13.53 8.01 -33.41
CA LYS A 7 -13.80 6.56 -33.32
C LYS A 7 -13.25 5.79 -34.52
N GLU A 8 -13.25 6.38 -35.71
CA GLU A 8 -12.62 5.79 -36.88
C GLU A 8 -11.09 5.82 -36.84
N MET A 9 -10.48 6.87 -36.31
CA MET A 9 -9.02 6.94 -36.12
C MET A 9 -8.52 5.91 -35.10
N ARG A 10 -9.23 5.69 -33.98
CA ARG A 10 -8.88 4.64 -33.02
C ARG A 10 -8.98 3.23 -33.62
N ARG A 11 -9.99 2.98 -34.44
CA ARG A 11 -10.10 1.69 -35.16
C ARG A 11 -8.99 1.43 -36.20
N LYS A 12 -8.45 2.48 -36.81
CA LYS A 12 -7.32 2.34 -37.76
C LYS A 12 -6.00 2.09 -37.02
N ASN A 13 -5.76 2.76 -35.89
CA ASN A 13 -4.55 2.54 -35.09
C ASN A 13 -4.49 1.14 -34.46
N ASN A 14 -5.61 0.58 -34.00
CA ASN A 14 -5.64 -0.78 -33.46
C ASN A 14 -5.37 -1.86 -34.54
N LYS A 15 -5.69 -1.60 -35.80
CA LYS A 15 -5.36 -2.54 -36.90
C LYS A 15 -3.89 -2.50 -37.28
N VAL A 16 -3.20 -1.39 -37.08
CA VAL A 16 -1.76 -1.25 -37.36
C VAL A 16 -0.92 -1.91 -36.28
N CYS A 17 -1.34 -1.84 -35.01
CA CYS A 17 -0.65 -2.55 -33.90
C CYS A 17 -0.80 -4.08 -33.97
N ALA A 18 -1.92 -4.60 -34.48
CA ALA A 18 -2.12 -6.04 -34.61
C ALA A 18 -1.27 -6.68 -35.74
N ALA A 19 -0.83 -5.89 -36.72
CA ALA A 19 -0.01 -6.38 -37.83
C ALA A 19 1.51 -6.39 -37.55
N ALA A 20 1.96 -5.74 -36.50
CA ALA A 20 3.40 -5.64 -36.12
C ALA A 20 3.86 -6.74 -35.16
N LEU A 21 2.96 -7.57 -34.61
CA LEU A 21 3.30 -8.57 -33.56
C LEU A 21 3.48 -10.02 -34.09
N THR A 22 3.48 -10.23 -35.43
CA THR A 22 3.53 -11.59 -35.99
C THR A 22 4.86 -11.97 -36.66
N MET A 23 5.96 -11.27 -36.46
CA MET A 23 7.22 -11.56 -37.12
C MET A 23 8.46 -11.66 -36.24
N ILE A 24 8.38 -12.24 -35.04
CA ILE A 24 9.59 -12.66 -34.29
C ILE A 24 9.27 -13.96 -33.53
N ILE A 25 9.17 -15.09 -34.24
CA ILE A 25 9.39 -16.43 -33.67
C ILE A 25 10.05 -17.27 -34.77
N GLY A 26 11.35 -17.44 -34.68
CA GLY A 26 12.10 -18.37 -35.48
C GLY A 26 13.58 -18.32 -35.11
N ILE A 27 14.08 -19.46 -34.65
CA ILE A 27 15.48 -19.85 -34.43
C ILE A 27 15.95 -19.80 -32.97
N MET A 28 15.78 -20.92 -32.26
CA MET A 28 16.78 -21.40 -31.33
C MET A 28 17.00 -22.90 -31.47
N ALA A 29 18.22 -23.20 -31.89
CA ALA A 29 18.74 -24.54 -32.14
C ALA A 29 19.01 -25.27 -30.81
N VAL A 30 18.75 -26.56 -30.86
CA VAL A 30 19.01 -27.60 -29.89
C VAL A 30 20.54 -27.90 -29.82
N LEU A 31 21.13 -27.96 -28.66
CA LEU A 31 22.33 -28.75 -28.36
C LEU A 31 22.16 -29.50 -27.02
N PRO A 32 22.51 -30.79 -26.97
CA PRO A 32 22.43 -31.60 -25.75
C PRO A 32 23.80 -31.70 -25.08
N GLY A 33 23.82 -31.79 -23.75
CA GLY A 33 25.09 -32.08 -23.06
C GLY A 33 24.99 -32.27 -21.56
N CYS A 34 25.04 -33.53 -21.16
CA CYS A 34 25.61 -34.17 -19.96
C CYS A 34 25.39 -33.53 -18.58
N GLY A 35 24.70 -34.34 -17.73
CA GLY A 35 24.75 -34.21 -16.29
C GLY A 35 26.10 -34.69 -15.66
N PRO A 36 26.23 -34.59 -14.37
CA PRO A 36 26.12 -35.80 -13.56
C PRO A 36 25.29 -35.65 -12.26
N THR A 37 24.69 -36.76 -11.92
CA THR A 37 24.08 -37.16 -10.66
C THR A 37 25.07 -37.12 -9.50
N VAL A 38 24.67 -36.54 -8.36
CA VAL A 38 25.24 -36.85 -7.06
C VAL A 38 24.14 -37.15 -6.03
N ARG A 39 24.29 -38.25 -5.44
CA ARG A 39 23.58 -39.13 -4.54
C ARG A 39 23.37 -38.49 -3.16
N ALA A 40 22.19 -38.74 -2.59
CA ALA A 40 21.87 -38.49 -1.19
C ALA A 40 22.68 -39.41 -0.26
N GLU A 41 23.12 -38.87 0.86
CA GLU A 41 23.47 -39.68 2.06
C GLU A 41 22.90 -39.03 3.31
N ASN A 42 22.21 -39.87 4.07
CA ASN A 42 21.69 -39.66 5.41
C ASN A 42 22.80 -39.52 6.43
N GLY A 43 22.61 -38.65 7.43
CA GLY A 43 23.49 -38.60 8.61
C GLY A 43 22.79 -38.00 9.81
N SER A 44 22.48 -38.85 10.73
CA SER A 44 21.82 -38.75 12.02
C SER A 44 22.31 -37.62 12.93
N ALA A 45 21.41 -37.14 13.77
CA ALA A 45 21.67 -36.34 14.98
C ALA A 45 22.43 -37.18 16.05
N PRO A 46 23.08 -36.55 17.01
CA PRO A 46 22.86 -36.95 18.40
C PRO A 46 22.52 -35.81 19.36
N ASP A 47 21.71 -36.22 20.28
CA ASP A 47 21.26 -35.68 21.53
C ASP A 47 22.42 -35.52 22.54
N ALA A 48 22.34 -34.52 23.45
CA ALA A 48 22.72 -34.57 24.87
C ALA A 48 22.81 -33.17 25.49
N ALA A 49 21.81 -32.79 26.30
CA ALA A 49 21.80 -32.89 27.78
C ALA A 49 22.57 -31.75 28.52
N GLN A 50 21.77 -30.94 29.16
CA GLN A 50 21.82 -30.36 30.52
C GLN A 50 23.16 -30.14 31.20
N GLU A 51 23.39 -28.91 31.69
CA GLU A 51 23.78 -28.72 33.09
C GLU A 51 23.28 -27.36 33.66
N VAL A 52 22.58 -27.48 34.76
CA VAL A 52 22.11 -26.42 35.69
C VAL A 52 23.27 -26.11 36.64
N ASN A 53 23.56 -24.83 36.90
CA ASN A 53 24.23 -24.51 38.16
C ASN A 53 23.72 -23.21 38.78
N THR A 54 23.41 -23.32 40.03
CA THR A 54 22.75 -22.44 40.99
C THR A 54 23.70 -21.43 41.63
N ALA A 55 23.12 -20.24 41.84
CA ALA A 55 23.22 -19.30 43.00
C ALA A 55 24.59 -18.94 43.61
N GLN A 56 24.81 -17.64 43.73
CA GLN A 56 25.16 -17.08 45.07
C GLN A 56 24.84 -15.58 45.16
N GLU A 57 24.14 -15.23 46.23
CA GLU A 57 23.79 -13.87 46.68
C GLU A 57 25.03 -13.10 47.11
N GLY A 58 24.99 -11.78 46.91
CA GLY A 58 25.96 -10.84 47.49
C GLY A 58 25.34 -9.44 47.61
N ASN A 59 24.86 -9.15 48.79
CA ASN A 59 24.29 -7.92 49.24
C ASN A 59 25.33 -6.78 49.29
N GLY A 60 24.98 -5.54 48.86
CA GLY A 60 25.82 -4.37 49.05
C GLY A 60 25.08 -3.10 48.63
N ALA A 61 24.35 -2.51 49.57
CA ALA A 61 23.75 -1.18 49.44
C ALA A 61 24.84 -0.10 49.51
N GLN A 62 24.76 0.93 48.63
CA GLN A 62 25.14 2.32 48.93
C GLN A 62 24.57 3.26 47.85
N ASP A 63 23.62 3.97 48.25
CA ASP A 63 23.31 5.41 48.33
C ASP A 63 23.90 6.35 47.24
N GLY A 64 22.99 7.07 46.62
CA GLY A 64 23.11 8.50 46.33
C GLY A 64 23.75 8.90 45.00
N SER A 65 22.94 9.23 44.08
CA SER A 65 22.95 10.51 43.35
C SER A 65 22.13 10.40 42.04
N THR A 66 21.00 10.99 42.02
CA THR A 66 20.22 11.29 40.82
C THR A 66 21.01 12.27 39.98
N ALA A 67 21.69 11.77 38.97
CA ALA A 67 22.02 12.51 37.79
C ALA A 67 21.19 11.87 36.67
N GLN A 68 20.21 12.62 36.20
CA GLN A 68 19.46 12.37 35.02
C GLN A 68 20.42 12.60 33.86
N GLU A 69 21.27 11.61 33.58
CA GLU A 69 21.99 11.54 32.30
C GLU A 69 20.95 11.21 31.24
N GLY A 70 20.51 12.26 30.54
CA GLY A 70 20.00 12.08 29.21
C GLY A 70 21.08 11.35 28.43
N THR A 71 20.89 10.06 28.22
CA THR A 71 21.67 9.29 27.27
C THR A 71 21.42 9.93 25.93
N ASP A 72 22.38 10.76 25.53
CA ASP A 72 22.62 11.14 24.15
C ASP A 72 22.88 9.81 23.43
N LEU A 73 21.84 9.19 22.88
CA LEU A 73 21.93 8.01 22.03
C LEU A 73 22.60 8.50 20.77
N GLN A 74 23.92 8.49 20.76
CA GLN A 74 24.72 8.98 19.66
C GLN A 74 24.41 8.19 18.40
N ALA A 75 24.21 8.94 17.35
CA ALA A 75 23.93 8.57 15.96
C ALA A 75 25.12 7.83 15.29
N GLU A 76 25.81 6.91 15.96
CA GLU A 76 27.07 6.35 15.47
C GLU A 76 26.89 5.51 14.18
N ASP A 77 25.66 5.10 13.81
CA ASP A 77 25.39 4.30 12.60
C ASP A 77 24.15 4.75 11.82
N TRP A 78 23.69 6.00 12.02
CA TRP A 78 22.56 6.48 11.26
C TRP A 78 22.93 6.82 9.82
N PRO A 79 22.03 6.56 8.84
CA PRO A 79 22.25 7.04 7.46
C PRO A 79 22.25 8.57 7.42
N GLU A 80 22.95 9.15 6.45
CA GLU A 80 22.95 10.61 6.23
C GLU A 80 21.61 11.14 5.74
N GLU A 81 20.81 10.27 5.12
CA GLU A 81 19.50 10.58 4.53
C GLU A 81 18.58 9.37 4.71
N ILE A 82 17.30 9.62 4.98
CA ILE A 82 16.22 8.63 4.89
C ILE A 82 15.21 9.02 3.83
N THR A 83 14.61 8.02 3.21
CA THR A 83 13.52 8.20 2.22
C THR A 83 12.19 7.83 2.84
N VAL A 84 11.22 8.75 2.80
CA VAL A 84 9.85 8.58 3.27
C VAL A 84 8.91 8.52 2.07
N VAL A 85 8.01 7.55 2.03
CA VAL A 85 7.03 7.40 0.95
C VAL A 85 5.61 7.41 1.52
N GLN A 86 4.77 8.26 0.95
CA GLN A 86 3.34 8.23 1.18
C GLN A 86 2.66 7.22 0.25
N MET A 87 1.49 6.70 0.65
CA MET A 87 0.70 5.82 -0.21
C MET A 87 0.20 6.59 -1.44
N PRO A 88 0.00 5.93 -2.59
CA PRO A 88 -0.45 6.59 -3.82
C PRO A 88 -1.95 6.93 -3.76
N ASN A 89 -2.37 7.69 -2.75
CA ASN A 89 -3.79 8.01 -2.50
C ASN A 89 -4.15 9.47 -2.80
N GLU A 90 -3.16 10.31 -3.15
CA GLU A 90 -3.34 11.73 -3.03
C GLU A 90 -3.37 12.43 -4.39
N ASN A 91 -4.55 12.92 -4.75
CA ASN A 91 -4.73 13.85 -5.87
C ASN A 91 -5.02 15.29 -5.40
N ASN A 92 -4.62 15.64 -4.18
CA ASN A 92 -4.74 17.01 -3.72
C ASN A 92 -3.47 17.79 -4.11
N PRO A 93 -3.52 18.72 -5.08
CA PRO A 93 -2.34 19.47 -5.52
C PRO A 93 -1.71 20.36 -4.45
N ASN A 94 -2.41 20.58 -3.33
CA ASN A 94 -1.92 21.38 -2.22
C ASN A 94 -1.10 20.55 -1.22
N VAL A 95 -1.15 19.24 -1.28
CA VAL A 95 -0.50 18.32 -0.35
C VAL A 95 1.02 18.39 -0.44
N GLY A 96 1.59 18.65 -1.61
CA GLY A 96 3.04 18.74 -1.81
C GLY A 96 3.74 19.73 -0.87
N GLN A 97 3.14 20.90 -0.60
CA GLN A 97 3.72 21.85 0.36
C GLN A 97 3.67 21.31 1.80
N LYS A 98 2.60 20.62 2.16
CA LYS A 98 2.46 20.01 3.49
C LYS A 98 3.45 18.88 3.71
N HIS A 99 3.71 18.10 2.70
CA HIS A 99 4.74 17.07 2.74
C HIS A 99 6.14 17.67 2.91
N GLU A 100 6.45 18.79 2.23
CA GLU A 100 7.72 19.52 2.44
C GLU A 100 7.84 20.05 3.88
N GLU A 101 6.77 20.60 4.46
CA GLU A 101 6.74 21.08 5.83
C GLU A 101 6.94 19.93 6.84
N PHE A 102 6.28 18.80 6.61
CA PHE A 102 6.43 17.59 7.41
C PHE A 102 7.85 17.03 7.35
N SER A 103 8.40 16.89 6.15
CA SER A 103 9.76 16.38 5.95
C SER A 103 10.80 17.28 6.60
N ARG A 104 10.64 18.61 6.52
CA ARG A 104 11.51 19.56 7.20
C ARG A 104 11.45 19.43 8.71
N ALA A 105 10.25 19.29 9.28
CA ALA A 105 10.10 19.07 10.72
C ALA A 105 10.76 17.77 11.17
N MET A 106 10.70 16.72 10.34
CA MET A 106 11.37 15.45 10.60
C MET A 106 12.90 15.61 10.52
N GLU A 107 13.43 16.33 9.52
CA GLU A 107 14.86 16.63 9.41
C GLU A 107 15.38 17.35 10.66
N GLU A 108 14.65 18.38 11.12
CA GLU A 108 15.01 19.12 12.34
C GLU A 108 15.02 18.23 13.58
N ALA A 109 14.05 17.33 13.70
CA ALA A 109 13.94 16.41 14.84
C ALA A 109 15.00 15.30 14.84
N LEU A 110 15.38 14.81 13.67
CA LEU A 110 16.33 13.70 13.50
C LEU A 110 17.78 14.17 13.36
N GLY A 111 18.00 15.36 12.82
CA GLY A 111 19.34 15.87 12.48
C GLY A 111 19.98 15.19 11.26
N ILE A 112 19.21 14.49 10.45
CA ILE A 112 19.62 13.88 9.18
C ILE A 112 18.67 14.34 8.07
N LYS A 113 19.05 14.18 6.80
CA LYS A 113 18.21 14.57 5.68
C LYS A 113 16.99 13.65 5.55
N VAL A 114 15.85 14.22 5.16
CA VAL A 114 14.62 13.49 4.86
C VAL A 114 14.20 13.79 3.42
N LYS A 115 14.24 12.77 2.59
CA LYS A 115 13.74 12.81 1.22
C LYS A 115 12.35 12.24 1.18
N GLU A 116 11.37 13.03 0.80
CA GLU A 116 10.03 12.54 0.55
C GLU A 116 9.85 12.17 -0.92
N MET A 117 9.14 11.08 -1.17
CA MET A 117 8.79 10.62 -2.50
C MET A 117 7.30 10.30 -2.55
N GLU A 118 6.65 10.70 -3.62
CA GLU A 118 5.30 10.23 -3.92
C GLU A 118 5.34 8.76 -4.31
N GLY A 119 4.50 7.96 -3.67
CA GLY A 119 4.28 6.57 -4.05
C GLY A 119 3.41 6.51 -5.30
N THR A 120 3.93 5.90 -6.37
CA THR A 120 3.16 5.71 -7.62
C THR A 120 2.38 4.39 -7.62
N GLU A 121 2.95 3.35 -7.04
CA GLU A 121 2.38 2.00 -6.95
C GLU A 121 2.77 1.34 -5.64
N TYR A 122 1.87 0.53 -5.07
CA TYR A 122 2.09 -0.18 -3.80
C TYR A 122 3.28 -1.13 -3.86
N SER A 123 3.38 -1.91 -4.93
CA SER A 123 4.45 -2.88 -5.15
C SER A 123 5.83 -2.20 -5.23
N VAL A 124 5.91 -1.05 -5.91
CA VAL A 124 7.15 -0.27 -6.03
C VAL A 124 7.62 0.23 -4.65
N GLY A 125 6.69 0.70 -3.82
CA GLY A 125 6.99 1.11 -2.44
C GLY A 125 7.52 -0.05 -1.58
N ILE A 126 6.86 -1.20 -1.62
CA ILE A 126 7.25 -2.40 -0.87
C ILE A 126 8.61 -2.94 -1.32
N GLU A 127 8.84 -3.05 -2.63
CA GLU A 127 10.14 -3.48 -3.17
C GLU A 127 11.24 -2.44 -2.92
N GLY A 128 10.91 -1.15 -2.96
CA GLY A 128 11.82 -0.07 -2.57
C GLY A 128 12.28 -0.21 -1.12
N MET A 129 11.36 -0.56 -0.21
CA MET A 129 11.71 -0.84 1.19
C MET A 129 12.55 -2.12 1.32
N ALA A 130 12.21 -3.19 0.61
CA ALA A 130 12.95 -4.45 0.62
C ALA A 130 14.39 -4.31 0.07
N SER A 131 14.59 -3.40 -0.89
CA SER A 131 15.91 -3.11 -1.49
C SER A 131 16.71 -2.03 -0.76
N GLY A 132 16.16 -1.44 0.30
CA GLY A 132 16.83 -0.40 1.09
C GLY A 132 16.79 1.00 0.47
N ASN A 133 15.92 1.24 -0.52
CA ASN A 133 15.75 2.54 -1.16
C ASN A 133 14.65 3.39 -0.48
N ILE A 134 13.82 2.78 0.34
CA ILE A 134 12.75 3.42 1.12
C ILE A 134 12.90 2.98 2.56
N ASP A 135 12.92 3.94 3.47
CA ASP A 135 13.16 3.71 4.90
C ASP A 135 11.88 3.74 5.72
N VAL A 136 10.98 4.66 5.39
CA VAL A 136 9.69 4.84 6.06
C VAL A 136 8.59 4.89 5.01
N MET A 137 7.47 4.22 5.28
CA MET A 137 6.34 4.20 4.35
C MET A 137 5.02 4.25 5.12
N LEU A 138 4.06 5.05 4.62
CA LEU A 138 2.66 4.95 5.05
C LEU A 138 2.02 3.76 4.36
N VAL A 139 1.40 2.87 5.11
CA VAL A 139 0.83 1.60 4.61
C VAL A 139 -0.56 1.35 5.15
N SER A 140 -1.39 0.67 4.36
CA SER A 140 -2.61 0.05 4.84
C SER A 140 -2.30 -1.32 5.50
N PRO A 141 -3.24 -1.96 6.21
CA PRO A 141 -2.99 -3.28 6.82
C PRO A 141 -2.45 -4.33 5.86
N MET A 142 -2.95 -4.38 4.61
CA MET A 142 -2.48 -5.36 3.61
C MET A 142 -1.07 -5.04 3.12
N SER A 143 -0.79 -3.79 2.79
CA SER A 143 0.57 -3.36 2.40
C SER A 143 1.57 -3.51 3.55
N TYR A 144 1.13 -3.29 4.82
CA TYR A 144 1.97 -3.60 5.98
C TYR A 144 2.33 -5.09 6.05
N TYR A 145 1.35 -5.97 5.87
CA TYR A 145 1.61 -7.41 5.85
C TYR A 145 2.69 -7.76 4.81
N GLN A 146 2.56 -7.25 3.59
CA GLN A 146 3.53 -7.49 2.53
C GLN A 146 4.90 -6.87 2.81
N ALA A 147 4.96 -5.64 3.32
CA ALA A 147 6.21 -4.97 3.70
C ALA A 147 6.92 -5.70 4.86
N LYS A 148 6.15 -6.23 5.82
CA LYS A 148 6.69 -7.05 6.90
C LYS A 148 7.34 -8.34 6.39
N GLU A 149 6.69 -9.05 5.47
CA GLU A 149 7.22 -10.29 4.90
C GLU A 149 8.47 -10.05 4.03
N ARG A 150 8.51 -8.95 3.27
CA ARG A 150 9.56 -8.68 2.29
C ARG A 150 10.73 -7.86 2.82
N ALA A 151 10.46 -6.89 3.67
CA ALA A 151 11.42 -5.92 4.19
C ALA A 151 11.61 -6.01 5.71
N ASN A 152 10.98 -7.00 6.38
CA ASN A 152 10.93 -7.08 7.84
C ASN A 152 10.47 -5.75 8.47
N ALA A 153 9.54 -5.05 7.81
CA ALA A 153 9.07 -3.75 8.22
C ALA A 153 8.45 -3.80 9.62
N GLN A 154 8.75 -2.78 10.42
CA GLN A 154 8.27 -2.63 11.78
C GLN A 154 7.27 -1.49 11.87
N LEU A 155 6.20 -1.69 12.64
CA LEU A 155 5.18 -0.68 12.88
C LEU A 155 5.73 0.43 13.77
N LEU A 156 5.65 1.68 13.32
CA LEU A 156 5.99 2.86 14.13
C LEU A 156 4.76 3.39 14.87
N VAL A 157 3.79 3.91 14.11
CA VAL A 157 2.56 4.52 14.63
C VAL A 157 1.42 4.29 13.66
N SER A 158 0.18 4.26 14.17
CA SER A 158 -1.02 4.35 13.34
C SER A 158 -1.43 5.82 13.19
N THR A 159 -1.92 6.20 12.03
CA THR A 159 -2.45 7.55 11.80
C THR A 159 -3.75 7.73 12.57
N PRO A 160 -3.99 8.90 13.19
CA PRO A 160 -5.33 9.24 13.62
C PRO A 160 -6.21 9.41 12.38
N MET A 161 -7.50 9.10 12.49
CA MET A 161 -8.50 9.45 11.48
C MET A 161 -9.77 9.87 12.20
N ALA A 162 -10.30 11.04 11.85
CA ALA A 162 -11.55 11.54 12.42
C ALA A 162 -12.76 10.75 11.92
N SER A 163 -12.68 10.21 10.72
CA SER A 163 -13.73 9.40 10.10
C SER A 163 -13.40 7.90 10.12
N GLU A 164 -14.45 7.06 10.02
CA GLU A 164 -14.27 5.63 9.87
C GLU A 164 -13.59 5.31 8.53
N TYR A 165 -12.52 4.52 8.57
CA TYR A 165 -11.86 4.00 7.38
C TYR A 165 -12.57 2.73 6.91
N TYR A 166 -13.18 2.76 5.73
CA TYR A 166 -13.89 1.63 5.11
C TYR A 166 -13.84 1.71 3.58
N THR A 167 -14.20 0.60 2.93
CA THR A 167 -14.39 0.57 1.47
C THR A 167 -15.79 1.00 1.09
N ALA A 168 -15.92 1.90 0.13
CA ALA A 168 -17.15 2.15 -0.60
C ALA A 168 -17.16 1.38 -1.93
N PHE A 169 -18.23 0.61 -2.18
CA PHE A 169 -18.55 0.09 -3.51
C PHE A 169 -19.30 1.16 -4.28
N ILE A 170 -18.76 1.57 -5.41
CA ILE A 170 -19.23 2.74 -6.16
C ILE A 170 -19.68 2.38 -7.57
N THR A 171 -20.66 3.11 -8.06
CA THR A 171 -21.07 3.15 -9.48
C THR A 171 -21.46 4.57 -9.85
N GLN A 172 -21.75 4.84 -11.13
CA GLN A 172 -22.27 6.14 -11.56
C GLN A 172 -23.61 6.43 -10.87
N ALA A 173 -23.85 7.67 -10.48
CA ALA A 173 -25.07 8.07 -9.74
C ALA A 173 -26.35 7.84 -10.54
N ASP A 174 -26.28 7.98 -11.87
CA ASP A 174 -27.40 7.78 -12.81
C ASP A 174 -27.53 6.32 -13.31
N ASN A 175 -26.70 5.40 -12.83
CA ASN A 175 -26.83 3.99 -13.15
C ASN A 175 -27.99 3.37 -12.37
N GLU A 176 -29.10 3.06 -13.03
CA GLU A 176 -30.30 2.48 -12.41
C GLU A 176 -30.20 0.93 -12.25
N GLU A 177 -29.23 0.28 -12.93
CA GLU A 177 -29.11 -1.18 -12.95
C GLU A 177 -28.31 -1.74 -11.77
N ILE A 178 -27.40 -0.93 -11.16
CA ILE A 178 -26.51 -1.39 -10.09
C ILE A 178 -26.90 -0.70 -8.79
N ASN A 179 -27.48 -1.45 -7.85
CA ASN A 179 -27.96 -0.95 -6.55
C ASN A 179 -27.51 -1.82 -5.37
N THR A 180 -27.08 -3.05 -5.65
CA THR A 180 -26.63 -4.04 -4.65
C THR A 180 -25.36 -4.73 -5.14
N LEU A 181 -24.71 -5.54 -4.28
CA LEU A 181 -23.53 -6.33 -4.67
C LEU A 181 -23.86 -7.42 -5.69
N GLU A 182 -25.07 -7.97 -5.67
CA GLU A 182 -25.53 -8.98 -6.62
C GLU A 182 -25.63 -8.43 -8.06
N ASP A 183 -25.97 -7.14 -8.21
CA ASP A 183 -26.08 -6.46 -9.50
C ASP A 183 -24.73 -6.29 -10.20
N LEU A 184 -23.62 -6.48 -9.47
CA LEU A 184 -22.26 -6.45 -10.02
C LEU A 184 -21.95 -7.65 -10.90
N LYS A 185 -22.78 -8.70 -10.87
CA LYS A 185 -22.58 -9.89 -11.70
C LYS A 185 -22.62 -9.55 -13.19
N GLY A 186 -21.57 -9.96 -13.90
CA GLY A 186 -21.43 -9.70 -15.34
C GLY A 186 -21.09 -8.27 -15.71
N LYS A 187 -20.73 -7.42 -14.74
CA LYS A 187 -20.28 -6.04 -14.94
C LYS A 187 -18.76 -5.95 -15.02
N THR A 188 -18.26 -4.85 -15.54
CA THR A 188 -16.83 -4.49 -15.45
C THR A 188 -16.56 -3.88 -14.09
N PHE A 189 -15.66 -4.48 -13.31
CA PHE A 189 -15.34 -4.05 -11.95
C PHE A 189 -13.87 -3.70 -11.79
N ALA A 190 -13.58 -2.57 -11.14
CA ALA A 190 -12.24 -2.14 -10.86
C ALA A 190 -11.89 -2.25 -9.35
N PHE A 191 -10.84 -3.01 -9.06
CA PHE A 191 -10.08 -2.93 -7.82
C PHE A 191 -8.95 -1.91 -7.95
N VAL A 192 -8.35 -1.52 -6.82
CA VAL A 192 -7.18 -0.62 -6.80
C VAL A 192 -5.92 -1.40 -7.13
N ASP A 193 -5.41 -2.16 -6.15
CA ASP A 193 -4.16 -2.91 -6.21
C ASP A 193 -4.23 -4.06 -5.21
N GLN A 194 -3.59 -5.19 -5.48
CA GLN A 194 -3.59 -6.37 -4.61
C GLN A 194 -2.94 -6.13 -3.23
N ALA A 195 -2.15 -5.07 -3.08
CA ALA A 195 -1.60 -4.64 -1.79
C ALA A 195 -2.50 -3.62 -1.07
N SER A 196 -3.61 -3.20 -1.66
CA SER A 196 -4.56 -2.29 -1.02
C SER A 196 -5.52 -3.02 -0.09
N SER A 197 -5.71 -2.50 1.12
CA SER A 197 -6.74 -3.02 2.03
C SER A 197 -8.14 -2.63 1.56
N SER A 198 -8.43 -1.34 1.45
CA SER A 198 -9.76 -0.83 1.09
C SER A 198 -10.09 -0.96 -0.39
N GLY A 199 -9.07 -1.00 -1.25
CA GLY A 199 -9.29 -1.15 -2.69
C GLY A 199 -9.26 -2.58 -3.20
N TYR A 200 -8.94 -3.57 -2.34
CA TYR A 200 -8.88 -4.97 -2.77
C TYR A 200 -9.22 -5.98 -1.67
N MET A 201 -8.42 -6.08 -0.60
CA MET A 201 -8.56 -7.18 0.36
C MET A 201 -9.94 -7.21 1.04
N TYR A 202 -10.39 -6.09 1.59
CA TYR A 202 -11.68 -5.99 2.28
C TYR A 202 -12.88 -6.10 1.34
N PRO A 203 -12.94 -5.39 0.19
CA PRO A 203 -14.04 -5.58 -0.75
C PRO A 203 -14.08 -6.98 -1.34
N LYS A 204 -12.93 -7.61 -1.65
CA LYS A 204 -12.87 -9.01 -2.07
C LYS A 204 -13.46 -9.94 -1.01
N ALA A 205 -13.04 -9.79 0.25
CA ALA A 205 -13.55 -10.60 1.35
C ALA A 205 -15.07 -10.44 1.55
N LYS A 206 -15.59 -9.21 1.45
CA LYS A 206 -17.04 -8.95 1.54
C LYS A 206 -17.81 -9.65 0.41
N LEU A 207 -17.37 -9.46 -0.84
CA LEU A 207 -17.99 -10.11 -2.01
C LEU A 207 -17.99 -11.65 -1.87
N VAL A 208 -16.85 -12.23 -1.49
CA VAL A 208 -16.70 -13.67 -1.27
C VAL A 208 -17.67 -14.18 -0.21
N ASN A 209 -17.72 -13.50 0.95
CA ASN A 209 -18.51 -13.95 2.09
C ASN A 209 -20.02 -13.77 1.85
N GLU A 210 -20.46 -12.63 1.34
CA GLU A 210 -21.88 -12.34 1.17
C GLU A 210 -22.51 -13.06 -0.02
N LEU A 211 -21.76 -13.16 -1.11
CA LEU A 211 -22.26 -13.80 -2.32
C LEU A 211 -21.83 -15.27 -2.46
N SER A 212 -21.12 -15.81 -1.46
CA SER A 212 -20.61 -17.19 -1.46
C SER A 212 -19.80 -17.52 -2.72
N LEU A 213 -18.92 -16.60 -3.11
CA LEU A 213 -18.06 -16.74 -4.29
C LEU A 213 -16.77 -17.50 -3.95
N ASP A 214 -16.16 -18.11 -4.96
CA ASP A 214 -14.83 -18.72 -4.82
C ASP A 214 -13.75 -17.61 -4.83
N PRO A 215 -12.96 -17.45 -3.74
CA PRO A 215 -11.95 -16.40 -3.65
C PRO A 215 -10.82 -16.52 -4.68
N ASP A 216 -10.53 -17.75 -5.14
CA ASP A 216 -9.47 -17.99 -6.12
C ASP A 216 -9.91 -17.68 -7.55
N LEU A 217 -11.22 -17.59 -7.79
CA LEU A 217 -11.80 -17.31 -9.10
C LEU A 217 -12.28 -15.87 -9.26
N LEU A 218 -12.47 -15.11 -8.17
CA LEU A 218 -13.11 -13.79 -8.22
C LEU A 218 -12.39 -12.79 -9.16
N GLU A 219 -11.07 -12.93 -9.29
CA GLU A 219 -10.27 -12.07 -10.16
C GLU A 219 -10.27 -12.53 -11.63
N ASN A 220 -10.82 -13.71 -11.89
CA ASN A 220 -10.89 -14.22 -13.26
C ASN A 220 -12.08 -13.58 -13.98
N SER A 221 -11.79 -12.79 -15.01
CA SER A 221 -12.82 -12.23 -15.89
C SER A 221 -13.70 -13.35 -16.47
N GLY A 222 -15.01 -13.11 -16.42
CA GLY A 222 -16.01 -14.10 -16.84
C GLY A 222 -16.49 -15.06 -15.74
N TYR A 223 -15.95 -15.01 -14.51
CA TYR A 223 -16.48 -15.79 -13.39
C TYR A 223 -17.69 -15.10 -12.74
N PHE A 224 -17.48 -14.08 -11.94
CA PHE A 224 -18.55 -13.25 -11.36
C PHE A 224 -18.69 -11.94 -12.12
N PHE A 225 -17.59 -11.23 -12.31
CA PHE A 225 -17.50 -10.06 -13.14
C PHE A 225 -17.25 -10.46 -14.61
N ASP A 226 -17.78 -9.70 -15.58
CA ASP A 226 -17.39 -9.86 -16.99
C ASP A 226 -15.91 -9.51 -17.14
N THR A 227 -15.50 -8.40 -16.59
CA THR A 227 -14.11 -7.95 -16.63
C THR A 227 -13.67 -7.46 -15.24
N VAL A 228 -12.48 -7.90 -14.82
CA VAL A 228 -11.81 -7.42 -13.61
C VAL A 228 -10.62 -6.54 -14.03
N ALA A 229 -10.55 -5.34 -13.48
CA ALA A 229 -9.46 -4.41 -13.68
C ALA A 229 -8.76 -4.07 -12.34
N PHE A 230 -7.48 -3.75 -12.42
CA PHE A 230 -6.70 -3.14 -11.34
C PHE A 230 -6.21 -1.79 -11.82
N ALA A 231 -6.74 -0.71 -11.24
CA ALA A 231 -6.47 0.65 -11.71
C ALA A 231 -5.26 1.33 -11.01
N GLY A 232 -4.64 0.61 -10.07
CA GLY A 232 -3.42 1.01 -9.36
C GLY A 232 -3.64 1.97 -8.19
N GLN A 233 -4.59 2.90 -8.31
CA GLN A 233 -4.85 3.95 -7.32
C GLN A 233 -6.36 4.16 -7.11
N HIS A 234 -6.75 4.60 -5.91
CA HIS A 234 -8.15 4.92 -5.60
C HIS A 234 -8.76 5.99 -6.51
N PRO A 235 -8.07 7.11 -6.77
CA PRO A 235 -8.59 8.13 -7.69
C PRO A 235 -8.79 7.62 -9.12
N SER A 236 -7.93 6.70 -9.57
CA SER A 236 -8.06 6.10 -10.92
C SER A 236 -9.31 5.23 -11.02
N VAL A 237 -9.65 4.46 -9.96
CA VAL A 237 -10.90 3.71 -9.90
C VAL A 237 -12.10 4.66 -9.91
N ALA A 238 -12.13 5.67 -9.01
CA ALA A 238 -13.24 6.61 -8.90
C ALA A 238 -13.48 7.37 -10.22
N THR A 239 -12.40 7.86 -10.85
CA THR A 239 -12.47 8.55 -12.13
C THR A 239 -12.94 7.61 -13.25
N GLY A 240 -12.41 6.38 -13.32
CA GLY A 240 -12.80 5.39 -14.33
C GLY A 240 -14.27 5.02 -14.22
N VAL A 241 -14.81 4.85 -12.99
CA VAL A 241 -16.25 4.64 -12.77
C VAL A 241 -17.04 5.88 -13.19
N ALA A 242 -16.63 7.09 -12.76
CA ALA A 242 -17.32 8.33 -13.11
C ALA A 242 -17.37 8.59 -14.62
N MET A 243 -16.36 8.16 -15.37
CA MET A 243 -16.28 8.26 -16.83
C MET A 243 -16.98 7.12 -17.58
N GLY A 244 -17.35 6.02 -16.87
CA GLY A 244 -17.95 4.83 -17.46
C GLY A 244 -16.95 3.89 -18.16
N ASP A 245 -15.66 3.98 -17.79
CA ASP A 245 -14.65 2.99 -18.21
C ASP A 245 -14.85 1.67 -17.45
N TYR A 246 -15.38 1.74 -16.22
CA TYR A 246 -15.82 0.63 -15.39
C TYR A 246 -17.28 0.86 -14.95
N ASP A 247 -18.08 -0.21 -14.89
CA ASP A 247 -19.46 -0.15 -14.39
C ASP A 247 -19.52 0.13 -12.90
N ALA A 248 -18.55 -0.42 -12.15
CA ALA A 248 -18.44 -0.26 -10.70
C ALA A 248 -16.97 -0.44 -10.24
N GLY A 249 -16.72 -0.09 -8.97
CA GLY A 249 -15.40 -0.28 -8.37
C GLY A 249 -15.45 -0.21 -6.85
N ALA A 250 -14.29 -0.44 -6.23
CA ALA A 250 -14.09 -0.40 -4.79
C ALA A 250 -12.98 0.59 -4.42
N VAL A 251 -13.28 1.56 -3.57
CA VAL A 251 -12.34 2.61 -3.15
C VAL A 251 -12.43 2.87 -1.64
N ALA A 252 -11.40 3.47 -1.04
CA ALA A 252 -11.53 4.07 0.27
C ALA A 252 -12.56 5.21 0.22
N ALA A 253 -13.53 5.21 1.13
CA ALA A 253 -14.62 6.18 1.11
C ALA A 253 -14.12 7.63 1.20
N SER A 254 -13.11 7.90 2.03
CA SER A 254 -12.52 9.23 2.21
C SER A 254 -11.95 9.82 0.91
N VAL A 255 -11.48 8.97 -0.02
CA VAL A 255 -10.91 9.44 -1.30
C VAL A 255 -11.97 10.13 -2.17
N ILE A 256 -13.24 9.69 -2.11
CA ILE A 256 -14.33 10.32 -2.85
C ILE A 256 -14.50 11.77 -2.38
N ASP A 257 -14.59 11.98 -1.06
CA ASP A 257 -14.76 13.30 -0.46
C ASP A 257 -13.55 14.20 -0.75
N GLN A 258 -12.34 13.68 -0.65
CA GLN A 258 -11.10 14.41 -0.97
C GLN A 258 -11.07 14.84 -2.45
N MET A 259 -11.45 13.96 -3.38
CA MET A 259 -11.51 14.29 -4.80
C MET A 259 -12.57 15.35 -5.11
N VAL A 260 -13.72 15.32 -4.44
CA VAL A 260 -14.77 16.33 -4.57
C VAL A 260 -14.28 17.67 -4.02
N GLN A 261 -13.67 17.69 -2.83
CA GLN A 261 -13.11 18.92 -2.23
C GLN A 261 -12.01 19.54 -3.11
N ALA A 262 -11.16 18.69 -3.71
CA ALA A 262 -10.11 19.13 -4.64
C ALA A 262 -10.65 19.55 -6.03
N GLY A 263 -11.95 19.35 -6.30
CA GLY A 263 -12.55 19.61 -7.62
C GLY A 263 -12.13 18.62 -8.71
N ALA A 264 -11.52 17.49 -8.32
CA ALA A 264 -11.10 16.42 -9.23
C ALA A 264 -12.26 15.47 -9.60
N LEU A 265 -13.32 15.45 -8.80
CA LEU A 265 -14.56 14.72 -9.04
C LEU A 265 -15.74 15.66 -8.82
N GLU A 266 -16.74 15.62 -9.71
CA GLU A 266 -17.99 16.36 -9.55
C GLU A 266 -18.82 15.74 -8.42
N ASP A 267 -19.32 16.56 -7.49
CA ASP A 267 -20.19 16.11 -6.40
C ASP A 267 -21.46 15.45 -6.95
N GLY A 268 -21.82 14.31 -6.33
CA GLY A 268 -22.98 13.53 -6.77
C GLY A 268 -22.78 12.76 -8.09
N LYS A 269 -21.57 12.70 -8.65
CA LYS A 269 -21.27 11.93 -9.87
C LYS A 269 -21.26 10.43 -9.63
N LEU A 270 -20.92 10.00 -8.42
CA LEU A 270 -20.91 8.61 -7.97
C LEU A 270 -21.97 8.37 -6.91
N LYS A 271 -22.48 7.15 -6.83
CA LYS A 271 -23.25 6.65 -5.68
C LYS A 271 -22.57 5.46 -5.04
N VAL A 272 -22.69 5.35 -3.73
CA VAL A 272 -22.28 4.19 -2.95
C VAL A 272 -23.43 3.21 -2.90
N ILE A 273 -23.17 1.95 -3.33
CA ILE A 273 -24.18 0.88 -3.32
C ILE A 273 -24.05 -0.02 -2.09
N ASP A 274 -22.84 -0.11 -1.52
CA ASP A 274 -22.58 -0.85 -0.29
C ASP A 274 -21.22 -0.43 0.31
N ARG A 275 -20.93 -0.87 1.55
CA ARG A 275 -19.69 -0.61 2.26
C ARG A 275 -19.18 -1.82 3.02
N THR A 276 -17.88 -1.90 3.27
CA THR A 276 -17.30 -2.90 4.17
C THR A 276 -17.48 -2.49 5.64
N ASP A 277 -17.16 -3.41 6.55
CA ASP A 277 -16.86 -3.07 7.94
C ASP A 277 -15.66 -2.10 7.99
N THR A 278 -15.50 -1.45 9.17
CA THR A 278 -14.36 -0.56 9.44
C THR A 278 -13.04 -1.30 9.33
N ILE A 279 -12.11 -0.71 8.63
CA ILE A 279 -10.74 -1.19 8.43
C ILE A 279 -9.83 -0.52 9.46
N PRO A 280 -8.82 -1.20 10.04
CA PRO A 280 -7.80 -0.54 10.85
C PRO A 280 -7.12 0.58 10.07
N ASN A 281 -6.89 1.71 10.73
CA ASN A 281 -6.27 2.88 10.12
C ASN A 281 -4.91 2.56 9.49
N PRO A 282 -4.51 3.30 8.44
CA PRO A 282 -3.14 3.25 7.93
C PRO A 282 -2.11 3.53 9.01
N ALA A 283 -0.89 3.13 8.75
CA ALA A 283 0.19 3.24 9.71
C ALA A 283 1.51 3.58 9.01
N TYR A 284 2.37 4.34 9.69
CA TYR A 284 3.76 4.46 9.29
C TYR A 284 4.55 3.24 9.76
N VAL A 285 5.31 2.68 8.84
CA VAL A 285 6.23 1.57 9.08
C VAL A 285 7.64 1.98 8.72
N VAL A 286 8.62 1.31 9.32
CA VAL A 286 10.02 1.55 9.09
C VAL A 286 10.70 0.25 8.67
N ARG A 287 11.67 0.32 7.79
CA ARG A 287 12.50 -0.80 7.34
C ARG A 287 13.21 -1.45 8.54
N GLY A 288 13.17 -2.79 8.59
CA GLY A 288 13.56 -3.54 9.80
C GLY A 288 15.03 -3.49 10.16
N ASP A 289 15.93 -3.26 9.18
CA ASP A 289 17.39 -3.25 9.35
C ASP A 289 18.00 -1.90 9.73
N LEU A 290 17.17 -0.84 9.87
CA LEU A 290 17.63 0.44 10.39
C LEU A 290 18.00 0.34 11.88
N PRO A 291 18.94 1.19 12.37
CA PRO A 291 19.32 1.25 13.78
C PRO A 291 18.13 1.45 14.71
N GLU A 292 18.08 0.71 15.81
CA GLU A 292 16.98 0.80 16.79
C GLU A 292 16.86 2.21 17.39
N SER A 293 17.99 2.91 17.55
CA SER A 293 18.01 4.31 18.02
C SER A 293 17.31 5.26 17.04
N LEU A 294 17.49 5.06 15.72
CA LEU A 294 16.79 5.83 14.70
C LEU A 294 15.29 5.51 14.68
N LYS A 295 14.91 4.23 14.76
CA LYS A 295 13.50 3.82 14.84
C LYS A 295 12.80 4.41 16.06
N ALA A 296 13.48 4.41 17.21
CA ALA A 296 12.96 5.03 18.42
C ALA A 296 12.75 6.55 18.26
N LYS A 297 13.70 7.23 17.61
CA LYS A 297 13.64 8.66 17.36
C LYS A 297 12.55 9.02 16.33
N LEU A 298 12.40 8.22 15.28
CA LEU A 298 11.29 8.34 14.33
C LEU A 298 9.94 8.20 15.04
N LYS A 299 9.80 7.17 15.87
CA LYS A 299 8.58 6.97 16.65
C LYS A 299 8.28 8.14 17.59
N GLU A 300 9.30 8.67 18.26
CA GLU A 300 9.17 9.87 19.10
C GLU A 300 8.69 11.07 18.28
N PHE A 301 9.27 11.30 17.09
CA PHE A 301 8.83 12.35 16.18
C PHE A 301 7.36 12.21 15.82
N PHE A 302 6.92 11.05 15.31
CA PHE A 302 5.53 10.84 14.93
C PHE A 302 4.55 11.01 16.09
N LEU A 303 4.90 10.58 17.30
CA LEU A 303 4.04 10.72 18.48
C LEU A 303 3.90 12.17 18.97
N ASN A 304 4.87 13.04 18.65
CA ASN A 304 4.88 14.43 19.06
C ASN A 304 4.51 15.42 17.95
N TYR A 305 4.44 14.93 16.69
CA TYR A 305 4.02 15.77 15.56
C TYR A 305 2.53 16.09 15.68
N SER A 306 2.20 17.39 15.68
CA SER A 306 0.84 17.87 16.01
C SER A 306 0.39 19.03 15.10
N ASP A 307 0.88 19.08 13.86
CA ASP A 307 0.42 20.08 12.89
C ASP A 307 -0.99 19.74 12.42
N ALA A 308 -2.00 20.45 12.97
CA ALA A 308 -3.40 20.22 12.64
C ALA A 308 -3.68 20.43 11.15
N SER A 309 -3.01 21.39 10.50
CA SER A 309 -3.22 21.64 9.07
C SER A 309 -2.67 20.52 8.19
N TYR A 310 -1.59 19.86 8.63
CA TYR A 310 -1.09 18.67 7.96
C TYR A 310 -2.12 17.53 8.01
N PHE A 311 -2.67 17.24 9.19
CA PHE A 311 -3.65 16.17 9.33
C PHE A 311 -4.93 16.45 8.56
N GLU A 312 -5.43 17.69 8.58
CA GLU A 312 -6.62 18.10 7.84
C GLU A 312 -6.43 17.96 6.31
N GLU A 313 -5.30 18.44 5.79
CA GLU A 313 -5.06 18.47 4.33
C GLU A 313 -4.59 17.12 3.79
N VAL A 314 -3.77 16.37 4.55
CA VAL A 314 -3.17 15.11 4.09
C VAL A 314 -4.03 13.90 4.46
N HIS A 315 -4.61 13.86 5.64
CA HIS A 315 -5.38 12.72 6.13
C HIS A 315 -6.89 12.95 6.12
N GLY A 316 -7.35 14.18 5.88
CA GLY A 316 -8.77 14.53 5.86
C GLY A 316 -9.41 14.57 7.25
N ASP A 317 -8.65 14.94 8.27
CA ASP A 317 -9.06 14.95 9.69
C ASP A 317 -9.22 16.37 10.25
#